data_e211991bffcf597311972e2a860456e3
#
_entry.id   e211991bffcf597311972e2a860456e3
#
_cell.length_a   1.000
_cell.length_b   1.000
_cell.length_c   1.000
_cell.angle_alpha   90.00
_cell.angle_beta   90.00
_cell.angle_gamma   90.00
#
_symmetry.space_group_name_H-M   'P 1'
#
loop_
_entity.id
_entity.type
_entity.pdbx_description
1 polymer ?
#
loop_
_entity_poly.entity_id
_entity_poly.type
_entity_poly.pdbx_seq_one_letter_code
_entity_poly.pdbx_strand_id
1 'polypeptide(L)'
;PELLPKRQVVMSDDLESKIIGMYSRGMSLGDIQDQIEEMYGFKLSKAKLSSITDAVLPTLEAWRKRPLESVYAIIWLDAMFYKVRHEGKVVTRAMYSVLGLSFQGNKEVLGIYIMESEGARQWLNVLGDLKERGVEDILIACVDGLNGFPKAIGELYPKTNVQLCVVHQIRNSARFVPDKHIKAFMKDLKMVYQAPGRELAEQALLELEQGWGQRYPQAVKPWMEHWEQLSTYFEHPPEIRKVMYTTNTIEAYHRQIRKITKTKGAFASDNALLKLAFLAIMDMEKAWKRRAFNWKSILSQFMMIYEDRIPMQVL
;
A
#
# COMPACT_ATOMS: atom_id res chain seq x y z
N PRO A 1 -38.98 -24.16 28.86
CA PRO A 1 -37.58 -23.84 28.66
C PRO A 1 -36.91 -25.07 28.07
N GLU A 2 -36.68 -25.11 26.77
CA GLU A 2 -35.94 -26.16 26.09
C GLU A 2 -34.50 -26.09 26.54
N LEU A 3 -34.06 -27.14 27.27
CA LEU A 3 -32.66 -27.34 27.63
C LEU A 3 -31.86 -27.63 26.37
N LEU A 4 -31.14 -26.64 25.87
CA LEU A 4 -30.13 -26.83 24.84
C LEU A 4 -29.09 -27.84 25.34
N PRO A 5 -28.71 -28.84 24.51
CA PRO A 5 -27.73 -29.84 24.89
C PRO A 5 -26.41 -29.19 25.24
N LYS A 6 -25.80 -29.54 26.35
CA LYS A 6 -24.61 -28.97 27.00
C LYS A 6 -23.33 -28.83 26.12
N ARG A 7 -23.36 -29.16 24.82
CA ARG A 7 -22.20 -29.20 23.93
C ARG A 7 -22.41 -28.66 22.49
N GLN A 8 -23.59 -28.13 22.16
CA GLN A 8 -23.82 -27.49 20.87
C GLN A 8 -24.39 -26.09 21.08
N VAL A 9 -23.52 -25.10 21.08
CA VAL A 9 -23.94 -23.70 20.86
C VAL A 9 -24.22 -23.61 19.37
N VAL A 10 -25.48 -23.69 18.94
CA VAL A 10 -25.89 -23.28 17.60
C VAL A 10 -25.76 -21.77 17.58
N MET A 11 -24.66 -21.30 17.02
CA MET A 11 -24.44 -19.88 16.87
C MET A 11 -25.31 -19.36 15.71
N SER A 12 -26.04 -18.28 15.95
CA SER A 12 -26.74 -17.60 14.88
C SER A 12 -25.74 -16.92 13.96
N ASP A 13 -26.04 -16.84 12.65
CA ASP A 13 -25.24 -16.12 11.66
C ASP A 13 -24.98 -14.66 12.08
N ASP A 14 -25.91 -14.07 12.86
CA ASP A 14 -25.78 -12.73 13.43
C ASP A 14 -24.62 -12.62 14.43
N LEU A 15 -24.41 -13.61 15.29
CA LEU A 15 -23.32 -13.61 16.26
C LEU A 15 -21.95 -13.79 15.57
N GLU A 16 -21.86 -14.66 14.56
CA GLU A 16 -20.64 -14.84 13.77
C GLU A 16 -20.28 -13.56 13.05
N SER A 17 -21.25 -12.88 12.43
CA SER A 17 -21.07 -11.58 11.78
C SER A 17 -20.58 -10.51 12.75
N LYS A 18 -21.10 -10.47 13.98
CA LYS A 18 -20.64 -9.55 15.03
C LYS A 18 -19.20 -9.85 15.46
N ILE A 19 -18.83 -11.12 15.60
CA ILE A 19 -17.45 -11.54 15.92
C ILE A 19 -16.48 -11.10 14.82
N ILE A 20 -16.81 -11.34 13.54
CA ILE A 20 -16.02 -10.87 12.40
C ILE A 20 -15.92 -9.34 12.41
N GLY A 21 -17.02 -8.64 12.72
CA GLY A 21 -17.05 -7.18 12.83
C GLY A 21 -16.15 -6.62 13.94
N MET A 22 -16.07 -7.28 15.09
CA MET A 22 -15.14 -6.93 16.17
C MET A 22 -13.68 -7.20 15.77
N TYR A 23 -13.44 -8.36 15.14
CA TYR A 23 -12.11 -8.72 14.64
C TYR A 23 -11.60 -7.74 13.58
N SER A 24 -12.45 -7.32 12.63
CA SER A 24 -12.10 -6.35 11.57
C SER A 24 -11.70 -4.97 12.12
N ARG A 25 -12.17 -4.63 13.31
CA ARG A 25 -11.79 -3.38 14.03
C ARG A 25 -10.51 -3.51 14.85
N GLY A 26 -9.83 -4.67 14.78
CA GLY A 26 -8.55 -4.91 15.42
C GLY A 26 -8.62 -5.48 16.84
N MET A 27 -9.79 -5.89 17.34
CA MET A 27 -9.88 -6.59 18.63
C MET A 27 -9.10 -7.90 18.60
N SER A 28 -8.43 -8.23 19.69
CA SER A 28 -7.81 -9.56 19.86
C SER A 28 -8.87 -10.63 20.08
N LEU A 29 -8.52 -11.90 19.83
CA LEU A 29 -9.44 -13.01 20.16
C LEU A 29 -9.74 -13.08 21.67
N GLY A 30 -8.83 -12.56 22.52
CA GLY A 30 -9.07 -12.42 23.96
C GLY A 30 -10.13 -11.36 24.24
N ASP A 31 -9.92 -10.15 23.70
CA ASP A 31 -10.88 -9.05 23.90
C ASP A 31 -12.29 -9.41 23.36
N ILE A 32 -12.34 -10.13 22.22
CA ILE A 32 -13.62 -10.62 21.67
C ILE A 32 -14.25 -11.65 22.60
N GLN A 33 -13.44 -12.56 23.19
CA GLN A 33 -13.91 -13.56 24.14
C GLN A 33 -14.55 -12.89 25.37
N ASP A 34 -13.85 -11.91 25.94
CA ASP A 34 -14.31 -11.18 27.12
C ASP A 34 -15.57 -10.34 26.80
N GLN A 35 -15.61 -9.71 25.63
CA GLN A 35 -16.79 -8.94 25.20
C GLN A 35 -18.02 -9.82 24.98
N ILE A 36 -17.85 -11.03 24.40
CA ILE A 36 -18.95 -11.99 24.22
C ILE A 36 -19.45 -12.52 25.58
N GLU A 37 -18.55 -12.80 26.52
CA GLU A 37 -18.90 -13.21 27.88
C GLU A 37 -19.70 -12.12 28.60
N GLU A 38 -19.29 -10.86 28.48
CA GLU A 38 -20.01 -9.72 29.06
C GLU A 38 -21.41 -9.53 28.45
N MET A 39 -21.52 -9.60 27.12
CA MET A 39 -22.78 -9.30 26.42
C MET A 39 -23.80 -10.44 26.47
N TYR A 40 -23.34 -11.70 26.49
CA TYR A 40 -24.21 -12.87 26.31
C TYR A 40 -24.12 -13.88 27.44
N GLY A 41 -23.23 -13.69 28.42
CA GLY A 41 -23.12 -14.56 29.61
C GLY A 41 -22.51 -15.94 29.36
N PHE A 42 -21.86 -16.16 28.18
CA PHE A 42 -21.15 -17.39 27.87
C PHE A 42 -19.79 -17.12 27.24
N LYS A 43 -18.87 -18.07 27.44
CA LYS A 43 -17.49 -17.93 26.96
C LYS A 43 -17.22 -18.83 25.75
N LEU A 44 -16.74 -18.20 24.65
CA LEU A 44 -16.24 -18.93 23.49
C LEU A 44 -14.75 -19.21 23.63
N SER A 45 -14.29 -20.38 23.23
CA SER A 45 -12.84 -20.64 23.19
C SER A 45 -12.16 -19.83 22.11
N LYS A 46 -10.89 -19.48 22.32
CA LYS A 46 -10.08 -18.80 21.29
C LYS A 46 -9.97 -19.61 20.00
N ALA A 47 -9.98 -20.93 20.09
CA ALA A 47 -10.01 -21.83 18.94
C ALA A 47 -11.31 -21.67 18.14
N LYS A 48 -12.48 -21.61 18.81
CA LYS A 48 -13.76 -21.36 18.12
C LYS A 48 -13.81 -19.98 17.49
N LEU A 49 -13.33 -18.94 18.18
CA LEU A 49 -13.24 -17.59 17.61
C LEU A 49 -12.31 -17.54 16.39
N SER A 50 -11.18 -18.26 16.42
CA SER A 50 -10.29 -18.39 15.26
C SER A 50 -11.00 -19.04 14.08
N SER A 51 -11.71 -20.15 14.31
CA SER A 51 -12.49 -20.85 13.29
C SER A 51 -13.57 -19.96 12.66
N ILE A 52 -14.26 -19.13 13.45
CA ILE A 52 -15.25 -18.17 12.95
C ILE A 52 -14.57 -17.12 12.05
N THR A 53 -13.44 -16.58 12.49
CA THR A 53 -12.70 -15.60 11.64
C THR A 53 -12.08 -16.25 10.42
N ASP A 54 -11.85 -17.59 10.41
CA ASP A 54 -11.35 -18.32 9.25
C ASP A 54 -12.41 -18.46 8.13
N ALA A 55 -13.69 -18.29 8.44
CA ALA A 55 -14.76 -18.24 7.44
C ALA A 55 -14.56 -17.14 6.38
N VAL A 56 -13.71 -16.17 6.65
CA VAL A 56 -13.33 -15.11 5.68
C VAL A 56 -12.33 -15.60 4.63
N LEU A 57 -11.59 -16.69 4.88
CA LEU A 57 -10.51 -17.15 3.99
C LEU A 57 -10.97 -17.49 2.56
N PRO A 58 -12.10 -18.18 2.32
CA PRO A 58 -12.56 -18.43 0.95
C PRO A 58 -12.83 -17.13 0.16
N THR A 59 -13.42 -16.14 0.82
CA THR A 59 -13.69 -14.83 0.20
C THR A 59 -12.38 -14.06 -0.08
N LEU A 60 -11.42 -14.13 0.84
CA LEU A 60 -10.08 -13.58 0.64
C LEU A 60 -9.39 -14.22 -0.57
N GLU A 61 -9.43 -15.55 -0.69
CA GLU A 61 -8.81 -16.25 -1.82
C GLU A 61 -9.50 -15.92 -3.15
N ALA A 62 -10.82 -15.84 -3.17
CA ALA A 62 -11.57 -15.40 -4.35
C ALA A 62 -11.20 -13.94 -4.74
N TRP A 63 -11.09 -13.06 -3.74
CA TRP A 63 -10.68 -11.67 -3.96
C TRP A 63 -9.24 -11.56 -4.50
N ARG A 64 -8.31 -12.35 -3.99
CA ARG A 64 -6.93 -12.39 -4.46
C ARG A 64 -6.80 -12.87 -5.90
N LYS A 65 -7.67 -13.79 -6.34
CA LYS A 65 -7.66 -14.39 -7.69
C LYS A 65 -8.59 -13.66 -8.67
N ARG A 66 -9.28 -12.61 -8.25
CA ARG A 66 -10.21 -11.91 -9.12
C ARG A 66 -9.50 -11.32 -10.34
N PRO A 67 -10.16 -11.30 -11.52
CA PRO A 67 -9.66 -10.56 -12.67
C PRO A 67 -9.47 -9.08 -12.32
N LEU A 68 -8.50 -8.46 -12.94
CA LEU A 68 -8.20 -7.03 -12.81
C LEU A 68 -8.47 -6.33 -14.15
N GLU A 69 -8.51 -4.99 -14.13
CA GLU A 69 -8.56 -4.20 -15.36
C GLU A 69 -7.29 -4.45 -16.19
N SER A 70 -7.42 -4.42 -17.53
CA SER A 70 -6.29 -4.64 -18.42
C SER A 70 -5.24 -3.53 -18.33
N VAL A 71 -5.65 -2.29 -18.02
CA VAL A 71 -4.75 -1.14 -17.92
C VAL A 71 -5.06 -0.30 -16.69
N TYR A 72 -4.02 0.11 -15.98
CA TYR A 72 -4.11 1.05 -14.85
C TYR A 72 -3.40 2.37 -15.17
N ALA A 73 -4.05 3.48 -14.83
CA ALA A 73 -3.45 4.82 -14.99
C ALA A 73 -2.24 5.00 -14.06
N ILE A 74 -2.41 4.64 -12.79
CA ILE A 74 -1.32 4.67 -11.79
C ILE A 74 -1.44 3.45 -10.90
N ILE A 75 -0.31 2.83 -10.56
CA ILE A 75 -0.22 1.90 -9.44
C ILE A 75 0.75 2.42 -8.38
N TRP A 76 0.49 2.08 -7.12
CA TRP A 76 1.39 2.32 -5.99
C TRP A 76 1.76 0.98 -5.37
N LEU A 77 3.06 0.77 -5.21
CA LEU A 77 3.60 -0.46 -4.66
C LEU A 77 4.45 -0.11 -3.43
N ASP A 78 4.13 -0.69 -2.30
CA ASP A 78 4.84 -0.45 -1.05
C ASP A 78 4.70 -1.66 -0.11
N ALA A 79 5.62 -1.81 0.83
CA ALA A 79 5.62 -2.90 1.78
C ALA A 79 5.61 -2.39 3.24
N MET A 80 4.89 -3.11 4.08
CA MET A 80 4.89 -2.92 5.54
C MET A 80 5.43 -4.15 6.24
N PHE A 81 6.17 -3.95 7.33
CA PHE A 81 6.77 -5.05 8.09
C PHE A 81 5.96 -5.36 9.35
N TYR A 82 5.71 -6.65 9.56
CA TYR A 82 4.97 -7.17 10.71
C TYR A 82 5.72 -8.32 11.39
N LYS A 83 5.53 -8.43 12.70
CA LYS A 83 6.00 -9.59 13.46
C LYS A 83 4.94 -10.67 13.42
N VAL A 84 5.34 -11.88 13.05
CA VAL A 84 4.46 -13.04 12.92
C VAL A 84 5.10 -14.23 13.62
N ARG A 85 4.31 -15.09 14.26
CA ARG A 85 4.77 -16.36 14.83
C ARG A 85 4.88 -17.41 13.73
N HIS A 86 6.04 -18.01 13.62
CA HIS A 86 6.33 -19.07 12.67
C HIS A 86 7.27 -20.08 13.36
N GLU A 87 6.87 -21.35 13.39
CA GLU A 87 7.62 -22.46 14.03
C GLU A 87 8.12 -22.13 15.45
N GLY A 88 7.24 -21.59 16.28
CA GLY A 88 7.56 -21.24 17.67
C GLY A 88 8.39 -19.96 17.86
N LYS A 89 8.86 -19.32 16.79
CA LYS A 89 9.65 -18.08 16.82
C LYS A 89 8.82 -16.89 16.34
N VAL A 90 9.25 -15.69 16.72
CA VAL A 90 8.70 -14.45 16.16
C VAL A 90 9.65 -13.98 15.06
N VAL A 91 9.15 -13.97 13.83
CA VAL A 91 9.88 -13.52 12.64
C VAL A 91 9.27 -12.23 12.09
N THR A 92 10.04 -11.49 11.30
CA THR A 92 9.53 -10.34 10.55
C THR A 92 9.07 -10.81 9.18
N ARG A 93 7.86 -10.42 8.79
CA ARG A 93 7.30 -10.64 7.45
C ARG A 93 7.08 -9.30 6.75
N ALA A 94 7.33 -9.26 5.46
CA ALA A 94 6.97 -8.14 4.61
C ALA A 94 5.56 -8.37 4.04
N MET A 95 4.64 -7.45 4.28
CA MET A 95 3.32 -7.41 3.65
C MET A 95 3.36 -6.41 2.49
N TYR A 96 3.38 -6.94 1.30
CA TYR A 96 3.34 -6.18 0.05
C TYR A 96 1.91 -5.76 -0.25
N SER A 97 1.74 -4.54 -0.68
CA SER A 97 0.44 -3.98 -1.06
C SER A 97 0.55 -3.29 -2.40
N VAL A 98 -0.39 -3.57 -3.28
CA VAL A 98 -0.50 -2.93 -4.59
C VAL A 98 -1.85 -2.22 -4.65
N LEU A 99 -1.83 -0.92 -4.85
CA LEU A 99 -3.00 -0.09 -5.06
C LEU A 99 -3.05 0.33 -6.52
N GLY A 100 -4.24 0.38 -7.10
CA GLY A 100 -4.47 0.84 -8.46
C GLY A 100 -5.41 2.04 -8.52
N LEU A 101 -5.20 2.89 -9.51
CA LEU A 101 -6.12 3.92 -9.95
C LEU A 101 -6.56 3.56 -11.37
N SER A 102 -7.82 3.19 -11.50
CA SER A 102 -8.41 2.84 -12.79
C SER A 102 -8.72 4.08 -13.63
N PHE A 103 -8.99 3.89 -14.91
CA PHE A 103 -9.44 4.98 -15.79
C PHE A 103 -10.83 5.53 -15.46
N GLN A 104 -11.64 4.80 -14.68
CA GLN A 104 -12.87 5.30 -14.11
C GLN A 104 -12.64 6.28 -12.95
N GLY A 105 -11.38 6.45 -12.52
CA GLY A 105 -11.00 7.31 -11.40
C GLY A 105 -11.19 6.68 -10.02
N ASN A 106 -11.41 5.37 -9.97
CA ASN A 106 -11.60 4.63 -8.74
C ASN A 106 -10.27 4.11 -8.22
N LYS A 107 -10.09 4.19 -6.91
CA LYS A 107 -8.97 3.56 -6.22
C LYS A 107 -9.38 2.19 -5.70
N GLU A 108 -8.52 1.23 -5.86
CA GLU A 108 -8.73 -0.14 -5.35
C GLU A 108 -7.41 -0.77 -4.88
N VAL A 109 -7.49 -1.76 -4.02
CA VAL A 109 -6.34 -2.59 -3.64
C VAL A 109 -6.29 -3.79 -4.58
N LEU A 110 -5.27 -3.85 -5.44
CA LEU A 110 -5.11 -4.92 -6.42
C LEU A 110 -4.70 -6.24 -5.80
N GLY A 111 -3.89 -6.16 -4.73
CA GLY A 111 -3.44 -7.36 -4.01
C GLY A 111 -2.67 -7.04 -2.74
N ILE A 112 -2.63 -8.04 -1.84
CA ILE A 112 -1.77 -8.11 -0.66
C ILE A 112 -1.06 -9.45 -0.63
N TYR A 113 0.24 -9.43 -0.30
CA TYR A 113 1.09 -10.63 -0.31
C TYR A 113 1.98 -10.60 0.93
N ILE A 114 2.16 -11.75 1.59
CA ILE A 114 3.06 -11.87 2.74
C ILE A 114 4.27 -12.68 2.30
N MET A 115 5.46 -12.14 2.53
CA MET A 115 6.73 -12.75 2.15
C MET A 115 7.74 -12.63 3.29
N GLU A 116 8.81 -13.43 3.23
CA GLU A 116 9.83 -13.48 4.29
C GLU A 116 10.64 -12.19 4.37
N SER A 117 10.90 -11.57 3.23
CA SER A 117 11.69 -10.34 3.14
C SER A 117 11.22 -9.50 1.97
N GLU A 118 11.61 -8.24 1.96
CA GLU A 118 11.43 -7.37 0.81
C GLU A 118 12.62 -7.50 -0.15
N GLY A 119 12.33 -7.54 -1.47
CA GLY A 119 13.35 -7.61 -2.49
C GLY A 119 12.79 -7.58 -3.92
N ALA A 120 13.67 -7.32 -4.88
CA ALA A 120 13.30 -7.22 -6.30
C ALA A 120 12.65 -8.51 -6.85
N ARG A 121 13.14 -9.69 -6.42
CA ARG A 121 12.57 -10.97 -6.83
C ARG A 121 11.14 -11.15 -6.34
N GLN A 122 10.85 -10.75 -5.11
CA GLN A 122 9.51 -10.82 -4.55
C GLN A 122 8.56 -9.87 -5.30
N TRP A 123 9.04 -8.69 -5.68
CA TRP A 123 8.28 -7.76 -6.51
C TRP A 123 8.00 -8.31 -7.89
N LEU A 124 8.94 -9.04 -8.52
CA LEU A 124 8.66 -9.76 -9.78
C LEU A 124 7.51 -10.75 -9.65
N ASN A 125 7.44 -11.50 -8.54
CA ASN A 125 6.33 -12.42 -8.28
C ASN A 125 4.99 -11.67 -8.14
N VAL A 126 4.98 -10.54 -7.44
CA VAL A 126 3.79 -9.68 -7.28
C VAL A 126 3.34 -9.13 -8.63
N LEU A 127 4.25 -8.61 -9.43
CA LEU A 127 3.94 -8.07 -10.76
C LEU A 127 3.50 -9.17 -11.72
N GLY A 128 4.06 -10.39 -11.62
CA GLY A 128 3.64 -11.57 -12.35
C GLY A 128 2.20 -11.98 -12.05
N ASP A 129 1.81 -11.99 -10.75
CA ASP A 129 0.41 -12.24 -10.34
C ASP A 129 -0.56 -11.20 -10.92
N LEU A 130 -0.18 -9.91 -10.95
CA LEU A 130 -1.01 -8.89 -11.60
C LEU A 130 -1.22 -9.20 -13.08
N LYS A 131 -0.16 -9.63 -13.78
CA LYS A 131 -0.21 -10.00 -15.21
C LYS A 131 -1.08 -11.23 -15.46
N GLU A 132 -0.95 -12.26 -14.64
CA GLU A 132 -1.79 -13.47 -14.68
C GLU A 132 -3.27 -13.15 -14.44
N ARG A 133 -3.57 -12.13 -13.66
CA ARG A 133 -4.92 -11.65 -13.38
C ARG A 133 -5.45 -10.65 -14.39
N GLY A 134 -4.75 -10.42 -15.50
CA GLY A 134 -5.20 -9.67 -16.66
C GLY A 134 -4.64 -8.25 -16.80
N VAL A 135 -3.71 -7.80 -15.95
CA VAL A 135 -3.07 -6.48 -16.13
C VAL A 135 -2.06 -6.57 -17.27
N GLU A 136 -2.37 -5.94 -18.38
CA GLU A 136 -1.54 -5.92 -19.61
C GLU A 136 -0.61 -4.70 -19.61
N ASP A 137 -1.06 -3.56 -19.10
CA ASP A 137 -0.28 -2.33 -19.11
C ASP A 137 -0.52 -1.47 -17.85
N ILE A 138 0.51 -0.69 -17.49
CA ILE A 138 0.51 0.25 -16.37
C ILE A 138 1.18 1.53 -16.87
N LEU A 139 0.47 2.66 -16.86
CA LEU A 139 1.06 3.89 -17.37
C LEU A 139 2.14 4.42 -16.43
N ILE A 140 1.84 4.50 -15.13
CA ILE A 140 2.75 5.03 -14.12
C ILE A 140 2.80 4.08 -12.91
N ALA A 141 4.01 3.72 -12.46
CA ALA A 141 4.23 2.97 -11.24
C ALA A 141 4.98 3.82 -10.21
N CYS A 142 4.33 4.11 -9.09
CA CYS A 142 4.91 4.82 -7.96
C CYS A 142 5.45 3.79 -6.93
N VAL A 143 6.75 3.82 -6.68
CA VAL A 143 7.45 2.83 -5.85
C VAL A 143 8.37 3.50 -4.83
N ASP A 144 8.75 2.79 -3.78
CA ASP A 144 9.84 3.25 -2.94
C ASP A 144 11.22 3.01 -3.59
N GLY A 145 12.28 3.50 -2.95
CA GLY A 145 13.64 3.47 -3.50
C GLY A 145 14.35 2.11 -3.36
N LEU A 146 13.65 0.97 -3.37
CA LEU A 146 14.27 -0.34 -3.28
C LEU A 146 15.10 -0.65 -4.53
N ASN A 147 16.36 -1.01 -4.31
CA ASN A 147 17.28 -1.37 -5.38
C ASN A 147 16.74 -2.52 -6.26
N GLY A 148 16.81 -2.34 -7.58
CA GLY A 148 16.34 -3.34 -8.56
C GLY A 148 14.85 -3.33 -8.83
N PHE A 149 14.05 -2.56 -8.10
CA PHE A 149 12.60 -2.49 -8.31
C PHE A 149 12.22 -1.87 -9.68
N PRO A 150 12.81 -0.73 -10.10
CA PRO A 150 12.55 -0.20 -11.44
C PRO A 150 12.87 -1.21 -12.56
N LYS A 151 13.95 -1.98 -12.40
CA LYS A 151 14.31 -3.05 -13.35
C LYS A 151 13.25 -4.15 -13.38
N ALA A 152 12.76 -4.60 -12.22
CA ALA A 152 11.71 -5.61 -12.13
C ALA A 152 10.41 -5.17 -12.83
N ILE A 153 10.04 -3.89 -12.71
CA ILE A 153 8.88 -3.33 -13.42
C ILE A 153 9.14 -3.35 -14.93
N GLY A 154 10.31 -2.88 -15.38
CA GLY A 154 10.67 -2.83 -16.79
C GLY A 154 10.73 -4.20 -17.49
N GLU A 155 10.98 -5.29 -16.76
CA GLU A 155 10.96 -6.65 -17.30
C GLU A 155 9.54 -7.12 -17.68
N LEU A 156 8.52 -6.77 -16.91
CA LEU A 156 7.14 -7.21 -17.12
C LEU A 156 6.26 -6.13 -17.79
N TYR A 157 6.55 -4.87 -17.55
CA TYR A 157 5.82 -3.71 -18.04
C TYR A 157 6.80 -2.67 -18.62
N PRO A 158 7.41 -2.92 -19.77
CA PRO A 158 8.53 -2.11 -20.29
C PRO A 158 8.16 -0.67 -20.67
N LYS A 159 6.87 -0.39 -20.87
CA LYS A 159 6.38 0.94 -21.23
C LYS A 159 5.98 1.78 -20.00
N THR A 160 6.10 1.23 -18.79
CA THR A 160 5.68 1.90 -17.56
C THR A 160 6.65 3.01 -17.17
N ASN A 161 6.14 4.20 -16.91
CA ASN A 161 6.91 5.28 -16.30
C ASN A 161 7.07 5.01 -14.80
N VAL A 162 8.29 4.79 -14.37
CA VAL A 162 8.58 4.49 -12.96
C VAL A 162 8.89 5.78 -12.22
N GLN A 163 8.11 6.08 -11.19
CA GLN A 163 8.31 7.20 -10.27
C GLN A 163 8.77 6.70 -8.91
N LEU A 164 9.97 7.05 -8.47
CA LEU A 164 10.38 6.84 -7.09
C LEU A 164 9.66 7.80 -6.15
N CYS A 165 9.26 7.28 -4.99
CA CYS A 165 8.52 8.05 -4.00
C CYS A 165 9.37 9.17 -3.41
N VAL A 166 9.10 10.40 -3.84
CA VAL A 166 9.80 11.61 -3.36
C VAL A 166 9.68 11.76 -1.85
N VAL A 167 8.55 11.41 -1.24
CA VAL A 167 8.36 11.53 0.22
C VAL A 167 9.20 10.51 0.98
N HIS A 168 9.33 9.28 0.48
CA HIS A 168 10.26 8.31 1.06
C HIS A 168 11.70 8.82 0.96
N GLN A 169 12.09 9.38 -0.18
CA GLN A 169 13.41 9.97 -0.36
C GLN A 169 13.66 11.15 0.59
N ILE A 170 12.69 12.06 0.77
CA ILE A 170 12.76 13.17 1.74
C ILE A 170 12.98 12.63 3.16
N ARG A 171 12.20 11.63 3.58
CA ARG A 171 12.32 11.01 4.92
C ARG A 171 13.66 10.35 5.12
N ASN A 172 14.15 9.65 4.10
CA ASN A 172 15.47 9.03 4.15
C ASN A 172 16.57 10.08 4.32
N SER A 173 16.54 11.14 3.52
CA SER A 173 17.51 12.24 3.65
C SER A 173 17.49 12.89 5.04
N ALA A 174 16.29 13.16 5.57
CA ALA A 174 16.13 13.79 6.88
C ALA A 174 16.77 13.00 8.04
N ARG A 175 16.87 11.66 7.93
CA ARG A 175 17.51 10.81 8.97
C ARG A 175 19.01 11.05 9.12
N PHE A 176 19.66 11.55 8.08
CA PHE A 176 21.11 11.78 8.05
C PHE A 176 21.50 13.22 8.39
N VAL A 177 20.51 14.08 8.67
CA VAL A 177 20.75 15.49 9.00
C VAL A 177 20.38 15.76 10.45
N PRO A 178 21.33 16.21 11.30
CA PRO A 178 21.06 16.53 12.70
C PRO A 178 20.03 17.66 12.87
N ASP A 179 19.31 17.67 14.00
CA ASP A 179 18.23 18.62 14.30
C ASP A 179 18.62 20.09 14.13
N LYS A 180 19.87 20.45 14.49
CA LYS A 180 20.41 21.82 14.34
C LYS A 180 20.42 22.34 12.90
N HIS A 181 20.47 21.44 11.90
CA HIS A 181 20.54 21.79 10.48
C HIS A 181 19.32 21.37 9.69
N ILE A 182 18.44 20.53 10.26
CA ILE A 182 17.31 19.93 9.53
C ILE A 182 16.39 20.98 8.91
N LYS A 183 16.10 22.08 9.61
CA LYS A 183 15.23 23.14 9.09
C LYS A 183 15.81 23.81 7.85
N ALA A 184 17.12 24.14 7.86
CA ALA A 184 17.79 24.77 6.74
C ALA A 184 17.89 23.79 5.55
N PHE A 185 18.35 22.56 5.81
CA PHE A 185 18.41 21.49 4.81
C PHE A 185 17.06 21.25 4.14
N MET A 186 15.99 21.11 4.91
CA MET A 186 14.65 20.87 4.38
C MET A 186 14.10 22.06 3.58
N LYS A 187 14.50 23.29 3.90
CA LYS A 187 14.17 24.49 3.09
C LYS A 187 14.81 24.40 1.72
N ASP A 188 16.10 24.05 1.66
CA ASP A 188 16.85 23.98 0.40
C ASP A 188 16.39 22.75 -0.41
N LEU A 189 16.20 21.60 0.23
CA LEU A 189 15.66 20.40 -0.41
C LEU A 189 14.26 20.66 -1.02
N LYS A 190 13.45 21.52 -0.38
CA LYS A 190 12.13 21.88 -0.88
C LYS A 190 12.19 22.57 -2.25
N MET A 191 13.24 23.34 -2.52
CA MET A 191 13.43 23.99 -3.82
C MET A 191 13.61 22.96 -4.95
N VAL A 192 14.19 21.79 -4.65
CA VAL A 192 14.36 20.69 -5.60
C VAL A 192 13.00 20.09 -5.95
N TYR A 193 12.27 19.55 -4.96
CA TYR A 193 11.09 18.75 -5.24
C TYR A 193 9.79 19.54 -5.43
N GLN A 194 9.78 20.86 -5.15
CA GLN A 194 8.65 21.75 -5.44
C GLN A 194 8.95 22.73 -6.59
N ALA A 195 10.01 22.53 -7.33
CA ALA A 195 10.31 23.33 -8.50
C ALA A 195 9.15 23.27 -9.51
N PRO A 196 8.91 24.36 -10.27
CA PRO A 196 7.84 24.38 -11.27
C PRO A 196 8.13 23.49 -12.48
N GLY A 197 9.41 23.19 -12.76
CA GLY A 197 9.87 22.36 -13.85
C GLY A 197 11.17 21.62 -13.55
N ARG A 198 11.51 20.65 -14.40
CA ARG A 198 12.69 19.77 -14.23
C ARG A 198 13.99 20.56 -14.23
N GLU A 199 14.18 21.50 -15.14
CA GLU A 199 15.40 22.30 -15.26
C GLU A 199 15.71 23.08 -13.96
N LEU A 200 14.69 23.75 -13.40
CA LEU A 200 14.85 24.48 -12.13
C LEU A 200 15.08 23.53 -10.94
N ALA A 201 14.49 22.34 -10.99
CA ALA A 201 14.73 21.31 -9.98
C ALA A 201 16.17 20.80 -10.03
N GLU A 202 16.74 20.60 -11.23
CA GLU A 202 18.13 20.17 -11.44
C GLU A 202 19.12 21.24 -10.95
N GLN A 203 18.85 22.52 -11.25
CA GLN A 203 19.64 23.60 -10.71
C GLN A 203 19.62 23.63 -9.18
N ALA A 204 18.44 23.54 -8.57
CA ALA A 204 18.31 23.49 -7.12
C ALA A 204 18.98 22.25 -6.50
N LEU A 205 19.00 21.11 -7.21
CA LEU A 205 19.69 19.91 -6.77
C LEU A 205 21.22 20.09 -6.77
N LEU A 206 21.79 20.76 -7.77
CA LEU A 206 23.21 21.10 -7.81
C LEU A 206 23.58 22.07 -6.68
N GLU A 207 22.75 23.07 -6.40
CA GLU A 207 22.93 23.97 -5.27
C GLU A 207 22.86 23.23 -3.92
N LEU A 208 21.94 22.28 -3.79
CA LEU A 208 21.82 21.42 -2.62
C LEU A 208 23.10 20.57 -2.42
N GLU A 209 23.64 20.01 -3.50
CA GLU A 209 24.89 19.23 -3.44
C GLU A 209 26.07 20.09 -3.01
N GLN A 210 26.22 21.30 -3.60
CA GLN A 210 27.29 22.24 -3.24
C GLN A 210 27.21 22.66 -1.77
N GLY A 211 25.99 22.94 -1.27
CA GLY A 211 25.80 23.41 0.11
C GLY A 211 25.87 22.31 1.17
N TRP A 212 25.41 21.10 0.85
CA TRP A 212 25.21 20.05 1.85
C TRP A 212 25.89 18.72 1.53
N GLY A 213 26.30 18.47 0.27
CA GLY A 213 26.80 17.17 -0.19
C GLY A 213 28.04 16.70 0.57
N GLN A 214 29.02 17.57 0.80
CA GLN A 214 30.21 17.21 1.59
C GLN A 214 29.88 16.94 3.06
N ARG A 215 28.93 17.67 3.61
CA ARG A 215 28.59 17.58 5.03
C ARG A 215 27.65 16.41 5.34
N TYR A 216 26.70 16.12 4.46
CA TYR A 216 25.70 15.07 4.60
C TYR A 216 25.54 14.26 3.31
N PRO A 217 26.60 13.56 2.87
CA PRO A 217 26.58 12.86 1.59
C PRO A 217 25.45 11.82 1.52
N GLN A 218 25.11 11.12 2.61
CA GLN A 218 24.04 10.15 2.67
C GLN A 218 22.64 10.77 2.51
N ALA A 219 22.50 12.06 2.81
CA ALA A 219 21.23 12.78 2.61
C ALA A 219 21.06 13.29 1.18
N VAL A 220 22.15 13.59 0.46
CA VAL A 220 22.11 14.25 -0.86
C VAL A 220 22.40 13.28 -2.01
N LYS A 221 23.41 12.43 -1.89
CA LYS A 221 23.86 11.53 -2.96
C LYS A 221 22.74 10.68 -3.58
N PRO A 222 21.78 10.10 -2.80
CA PRO A 222 20.68 9.33 -3.39
C PRO A 222 19.77 10.16 -4.33
N TRP A 223 19.66 11.48 -4.14
CA TRP A 223 18.93 12.35 -5.06
C TRP A 223 19.62 12.45 -6.41
N MET A 224 20.94 12.53 -6.40
CA MET A 224 21.75 12.55 -7.64
C MET A 224 21.70 11.21 -8.36
N GLU A 225 21.91 10.11 -7.63
CA GLU A 225 21.97 8.75 -8.18
C GLU A 225 20.65 8.27 -8.78
N HIS A 226 19.51 8.70 -8.20
CA HIS A 226 18.19 8.28 -8.62
C HIS A 226 17.37 9.41 -9.28
N TRP A 227 18.04 10.45 -9.73
CA TRP A 227 17.37 11.65 -10.24
C TRP A 227 16.37 11.36 -11.37
N GLU A 228 16.75 10.51 -12.33
CA GLU A 228 15.88 10.14 -13.44
C GLU A 228 14.52 9.63 -12.96
N GLN A 229 14.50 8.68 -12.03
CA GLN A 229 13.27 8.13 -11.51
C GLN A 229 12.58 9.02 -10.48
N LEU A 230 13.33 9.87 -9.77
CA LEU A 230 12.76 10.84 -8.83
C LEU A 230 12.10 12.00 -9.54
N SER A 231 12.61 12.39 -10.73
CA SER A 231 12.14 13.53 -11.50
C SER A 231 11.06 13.20 -12.55
N THR A 232 10.70 11.92 -12.72
CA THR A 232 9.69 11.45 -13.70
C THR A 232 8.39 12.27 -13.62
N TYR A 233 7.93 12.66 -12.42
CA TYR A 233 6.70 13.43 -12.27
C TYR A 233 6.75 14.80 -12.96
N PHE A 234 7.93 15.39 -13.22
CA PHE A 234 8.05 16.65 -13.96
C PHE A 234 7.64 16.53 -15.43
N GLU A 235 7.63 15.33 -16.00
CA GLU A 235 7.18 15.07 -17.38
C GLU A 235 5.65 15.15 -17.52
N HIS A 236 4.94 15.27 -16.41
CA HIS A 236 3.47 15.23 -16.38
C HIS A 236 2.88 16.59 -16.02
N PRO A 237 1.66 16.90 -16.48
CA PRO A 237 0.94 18.11 -16.08
C PRO A 237 0.66 18.18 -14.58
N PRO A 238 0.45 19.38 -14.01
CA PRO A 238 0.31 19.58 -12.57
C PRO A 238 -0.77 18.72 -11.89
N GLU A 239 -1.86 18.42 -12.57
CA GLU A 239 -2.96 17.61 -12.05
C GLU A 239 -2.56 16.14 -11.91
N ILE A 240 -1.86 15.59 -12.91
CA ILE A 240 -1.32 14.22 -12.85
C ILE A 240 -0.20 14.18 -11.80
N ARG A 241 0.73 15.16 -11.79
CA ARG A 241 1.78 15.29 -10.77
C ARG A 241 1.19 15.22 -9.36
N LYS A 242 0.09 15.95 -9.13
CA LYS A 242 -0.58 15.97 -7.83
C LYS A 242 -1.07 14.59 -7.41
N VAL A 243 -1.56 13.78 -8.33
CA VAL A 243 -2.00 12.41 -8.04
C VAL A 243 -0.80 11.48 -7.79
N MET A 244 0.27 11.59 -8.57
CA MET A 244 1.50 10.82 -8.41
C MET A 244 2.22 11.17 -7.11
N TYR A 245 2.42 12.48 -6.90
CA TYR A 245 3.21 13.04 -5.79
C TYR A 245 2.49 12.93 -4.45
N THR A 246 1.16 12.98 -4.43
CA THR A 246 0.43 12.80 -3.18
C THR A 246 0.51 11.33 -2.75
N THR A 247 1.56 11.02 -2.00
CA THR A 247 1.69 9.79 -1.18
C THR A 247 0.47 9.53 -0.32
N ASN A 248 -0.49 10.46 -0.30
CA ASN A 248 -1.74 10.33 0.45
C ASN A 248 -2.50 9.04 0.14
N THR A 249 -2.37 8.46 -1.05
CA THR A 249 -3.10 7.23 -1.39
C THR A 249 -2.52 6.02 -0.64
N ILE A 250 -1.23 5.71 -0.85
CA ILE A 250 -0.60 4.56 -0.17
C ILE A 250 -0.39 4.82 1.32
N GLU A 251 -0.08 6.07 1.72
CA GLU A 251 0.05 6.42 3.14
C GLU A 251 -1.29 6.42 3.88
N ALA A 252 -2.38 6.85 3.25
CA ALA A 252 -3.72 6.75 3.83
C ALA A 252 -4.11 5.28 4.01
N TYR A 253 -3.82 4.43 3.03
CA TYR A 253 -3.96 2.99 3.14
C TYR A 253 -3.14 2.44 4.32
N HIS A 254 -1.84 2.71 4.39
CA HIS A 254 -0.98 2.27 5.49
C HIS A 254 -1.47 2.76 6.85
N ARG A 255 -1.95 3.99 6.94
CA ARG A 255 -2.51 4.54 8.18
C ARG A 255 -3.74 3.76 8.63
N GLN A 256 -4.63 3.39 7.72
CA GLN A 256 -5.82 2.60 8.04
C GLN A 256 -5.43 1.18 8.48
N ILE A 257 -4.54 0.52 7.74
CA ILE A 257 -4.04 -0.80 8.15
C ILE A 257 -3.37 -0.72 9.52
N ARG A 258 -2.48 0.25 9.76
CA ARG A 258 -1.81 0.43 11.05
C ARG A 258 -2.77 0.73 12.19
N LYS A 259 -3.87 1.42 11.94
CA LYS A 259 -4.88 1.72 12.96
C LYS A 259 -5.40 0.46 13.64
N ILE A 260 -5.56 -0.63 12.90
CA ILE A 260 -6.09 -1.89 13.41
C ILE A 260 -5.00 -2.93 13.74
N THR A 261 -3.77 -2.73 13.23
CA THR A 261 -2.66 -3.68 13.42
C THR A 261 -1.66 -3.26 14.49
N LYS A 262 -1.53 -1.96 14.80
CA LYS A 262 -0.47 -1.44 15.70
C LYS A 262 -0.53 -1.97 17.13
N THR A 263 -1.70 -2.38 17.60
CA THR A 263 -1.90 -2.96 18.94
C THR A 263 -1.45 -4.42 19.03
N LYS A 264 -1.19 -5.07 17.88
CA LYS A 264 -0.73 -6.45 17.79
C LYS A 264 0.79 -6.49 17.92
N GLY A 265 1.32 -7.01 19.01
CA GLY A 265 2.77 -7.22 19.18
C GLY A 265 3.33 -8.20 18.17
N ALA A 266 2.65 -9.32 17.95
CA ALA A 266 2.92 -10.28 16.87
C ALA A 266 1.62 -10.99 16.46
N PHE A 267 1.48 -11.29 15.18
CA PHE A 267 0.37 -12.09 14.65
C PHE A 267 0.60 -13.58 14.91
N ALA A 268 -0.47 -14.33 15.12
CA ALA A 268 -0.39 -15.78 15.37
C ALA A 268 0.12 -16.57 14.14
N SER A 269 -0.16 -16.08 12.93
CA SER A 269 0.27 -16.67 11.65
C SER A 269 0.17 -15.65 10.52
N ASP A 270 0.75 -15.96 9.36
CA ASP A 270 0.60 -15.17 8.13
C ASP A 270 -0.89 -15.02 7.75
N ASN A 271 -1.69 -16.10 7.89
CA ASN A 271 -3.13 -16.04 7.64
C ASN A 271 -3.87 -15.09 8.60
N ALA A 272 -3.46 -14.99 9.86
CA ALA A 272 -4.06 -14.05 10.80
C ALA A 272 -3.82 -12.60 10.40
N LEU A 273 -2.62 -12.28 9.87
CA LEU A 273 -2.30 -10.98 9.31
C LEU A 273 -3.11 -10.71 8.03
N LEU A 274 -3.14 -11.67 7.09
CA LEU A 274 -3.89 -11.55 5.83
C LEU A 274 -5.39 -11.34 6.06
N LYS A 275 -6.01 -12.10 6.95
CA LYS A 275 -7.44 -11.94 7.28
C LYS A 275 -7.76 -10.53 7.78
N LEU A 276 -6.94 -10.04 8.73
CA LEU A 276 -7.17 -8.72 9.30
C LEU A 276 -6.95 -7.62 8.28
N ALA A 277 -5.89 -7.71 7.48
CA ALA A 277 -5.61 -6.76 6.40
C ALA A 277 -6.73 -6.75 5.33
N PHE A 278 -7.20 -7.93 4.92
CA PHE A 278 -8.31 -8.05 3.96
C PHE A 278 -9.61 -7.40 4.46
N LEU A 279 -10.00 -7.68 5.70
CA LEU A 279 -11.20 -7.07 6.29
C LEU A 279 -11.11 -5.55 6.36
N ALA A 280 -9.91 -5.03 6.68
CA ALA A 280 -9.67 -3.59 6.66
C ALA A 280 -9.77 -3.00 5.25
N ILE A 281 -9.26 -3.71 4.24
CA ILE A 281 -9.34 -3.32 2.83
C ILE A 281 -10.81 -3.24 2.40
N MET A 282 -11.61 -4.25 2.72
CA MET A 282 -13.04 -4.26 2.38
C MET A 282 -13.79 -3.08 2.98
N ASP A 283 -13.45 -2.67 4.20
CA ASP A 283 -14.06 -1.48 4.82
C ASP A 283 -13.55 -0.17 4.20
N MET A 284 -12.27 -0.09 3.83
CA MET A 284 -11.73 1.08 3.13
C MET A 284 -12.32 1.26 1.73
N GLU A 285 -12.45 0.19 0.96
CA GLU A 285 -12.97 0.23 -0.41
C GLU A 285 -14.43 0.70 -0.44
N LYS A 286 -15.22 0.43 0.61
CA LYS A 286 -16.56 1.02 0.74
C LYS A 286 -16.52 2.56 0.76
N ALA A 287 -15.50 3.14 1.40
CA ALA A 287 -15.30 4.59 1.46
C ALA A 287 -14.67 5.17 0.18
N TRP A 288 -13.91 4.34 -0.57
CA TRP A 288 -13.22 4.74 -1.81
C TRP A 288 -14.09 4.75 -3.06
N LYS A 289 -15.38 4.52 -2.95
CA LYS A 289 -16.35 4.57 -4.07
C LYS A 289 -16.46 5.95 -4.75
N ARG A 290 -15.83 6.98 -4.17
CA ARG A 290 -15.77 8.32 -4.79
C ARG A 290 -14.59 8.38 -5.75
N ARG A 291 -14.89 8.79 -7.00
CA ARG A 291 -13.84 9.09 -8.00
C ARG A 291 -12.83 10.09 -7.47
N ALA A 292 -11.61 10.00 -7.95
CA ALA A 292 -10.58 11.00 -7.66
C ALA A 292 -11.09 12.40 -8.02
N PHE A 293 -10.76 13.37 -7.18
CA PHE A 293 -11.17 14.76 -7.40
C PHE A 293 -10.67 15.26 -8.77
N ASN A 294 -11.53 15.96 -9.50
CA ASN A 294 -11.23 16.51 -10.82
C ASN A 294 -10.84 15.44 -11.88
N TRP A 295 -11.34 14.21 -11.73
CA TRP A 295 -10.95 13.07 -12.56
C TRP A 295 -11.14 13.29 -14.06
N LYS A 296 -12.20 13.97 -14.49
CA LYS A 296 -12.42 14.25 -15.93
C LYS A 296 -11.26 15.03 -16.56
N SER A 297 -10.74 16.05 -15.87
CA SER A 297 -9.59 16.83 -16.35
C SER A 297 -8.31 15.99 -16.36
N ILE A 298 -8.10 15.19 -15.31
CA ILE A 298 -6.95 14.29 -15.21
C ILE A 298 -6.98 13.25 -16.32
N LEU A 299 -8.13 12.64 -16.57
CA LEU A 299 -8.32 11.66 -17.64
C LEU A 299 -8.00 12.25 -19.00
N SER A 300 -8.51 13.46 -19.31
CA SER A 300 -8.21 14.13 -20.57
C SER A 300 -6.69 14.34 -20.78
N GLN A 301 -5.96 14.62 -19.72
CA GLN A 301 -4.49 14.75 -19.79
C GLN A 301 -3.80 13.41 -20.00
N PHE A 302 -4.28 12.34 -19.35
CA PHE A 302 -3.78 10.99 -19.64
C PHE A 302 -4.03 10.60 -21.10
N MET A 303 -5.20 10.93 -21.65
CA MET A 303 -5.53 10.66 -23.06
C MET A 303 -4.58 11.40 -24.02
N MET A 304 -4.21 12.62 -23.72
CA MET A 304 -3.27 13.38 -24.55
C MET A 304 -1.85 12.80 -24.53
N ILE A 305 -1.39 12.26 -23.40
CA ILE A 305 -0.02 11.78 -23.21
C ILE A 305 0.13 10.31 -23.62
N TYR A 306 -0.91 9.49 -23.41
CA TYR A 306 -0.86 8.03 -23.52
C TYR A 306 -1.93 7.48 -24.47
N GLU A 307 -2.34 8.26 -25.50
CA GLU A 307 -3.44 7.96 -26.41
C GLU A 307 -3.47 6.51 -26.90
N ASP A 308 -2.33 6.01 -27.38
CA ASP A 308 -2.19 4.64 -27.92
C ASP A 308 -2.27 3.52 -26.87
N ARG A 309 -2.30 3.86 -25.58
CA ARG A 309 -2.23 2.91 -24.47
C ARG A 309 -3.51 2.86 -23.63
N ILE A 310 -4.46 3.72 -23.92
CA ILE A 310 -5.72 3.77 -23.18
C ILE A 310 -6.76 2.93 -23.93
N PRO A 311 -7.41 1.94 -23.26
CA PRO A 311 -8.39 1.09 -23.91
C PRO A 311 -9.57 1.90 -24.45
N MET A 312 -10.00 1.62 -25.69
CA MET A 312 -11.14 2.30 -26.31
C MET A 312 -12.43 2.22 -25.48
N GLN A 313 -12.59 1.19 -24.67
CA GLN A 313 -13.75 0.99 -23.79
C GLN A 313 -13.84 2.03 -22.65
N VAL A 314 -12.78 2.79 -22.44
CA VAL A 314 -12.70 3.85 -21.42
C VAL A 314 -13.03 5.22 -22.01
N LEU A 315 -12.96 5.35 -23.31
CA LEU A 315 -13.30 6.53 -24.09
C LEU A 315 -14.82 6.61 -24.34
#